data_c1100bef276c718066f17f9f1ecea3a4
#
_entry.id   c1100bef276c718066f17f9f1ecea3a4
#
_cell.length_a   1.000
_cell.length_b   1.000
_cell.length_c   1.000
_cell.angle_alpha   90.00
_cell.angle_beta   90.00
_cell.angle_gamma   90.00
#
_symmetry.space_group_name_H-M   'P 1'
#
loop_
_entity.id
_entity.type
_entity.pdbx_description
1 polymer ?
#
loop_
_entity_poly.entity_id
_entity_poly.type
_entity_poly.pdbx_seq_one_letter_code
_entity_poly.pdbx_strand_id
1 'polypeptide(L)' 'MFRFRLSGGRTFLQRSPIVIEDDVWIGRRAIIMGGVRVGKGAVIGAGAVVTKDVPPYCVAAGNPAVIKKNLLED' A
#
# COMPACT_ATOMS: atom_id res chain seq x y z
N MET A 1 -2.88 13.18 3.12
CA MET A 1 -2.01 12.17 2.48
C MET A 1 -0.79 11.93 3.36
N PHE A 2 -0.44 10.69 3.53
CA PHE A 2 0.60 10.28 4.45
C PHE A 2 1.67 9.48 3.72
N ARG A 3 2.92 9.86 3.89
CA ARG A 3 4.04 9.12 3.35
C ARG A 3 4.59 8.21 4.45
N PHE A 4 4.55 6.94 4.20
CA PHE A 4 4.94 5.96 5.20
C PHE A 4 6.29 5.34 4.88
N ARG A 5 7.07 5.15 5.93
CA ARG A 5 8.36 4.47 5.81
C ARG A 5 8.49 3.50 6.96
N LEU A 6 8.62 2.25 6.61
CA LEU A 6 8.77 1.22 7.61
C LEU A 6 10.23 1.15 8.04
N SER A 7 10.47 1.23 9.32
CA SER A 7 11.82 1.22 9.85
C SER A 7 12.08 -0.02 10.70
N GLY A 8 11.78 -1.14 10.16
CA GLY A 8 12.17 -2.42 10.75
C GLY A 8 11.39 -2.90 11.95
N GLY A 9 10.37 -2.18 12.35
CA GLY A 9 9.53 -2.65 13.44
C GLY A 9 8.77 -3.90 13.06
N ARG A 10 8.48 -4.71 14.04
CA ARG A 10 7.66 -5.89 13.81
C ARG A 10 6.99 -6.30 15.09
N THR A 11 5.99 -7.13 14.97
CA THR A 11 5.26 -7.64 16.11
C THR A 11 5.34 -9.15 16.14
N PHE A 12 5.39 -9.70 17.34
CA PHE A 12 5.44 -11.15 17.44
C PHE A 12 4.20 -11.84 16.99
N LEU A 13 3.07 -11.16 16.99
CA LEU A 13 1.81 -11.76 16.59
C LEU A 13 1.64 -11.77 15.10
N GLN A 14 2.54 -11.16 14.40
CA GLN A 14 2.46 -11.00 12.96
C GLN A 14 2.75 -12.32 12.26
N ARG A 15 1.76 -12.84 11.57
CA ARG A 15 1.94 -14.05 10.78
C ARG A 15 2.11 -13.75 9.32
N SER A 16 1.53 -12.65 8.89
CA SER A 16 1.55 -12.22 7.50
C SER A 16 1.93 -10.76 7.51
N PRO A 17 3.24 -10.49 7.51
CA PRO A 17 3.70 -9.11 7.62
C PRO A 17 3.25 -8.26 6.45
N ILE A 18 2.97 -7.01 6.76
CA ILE A 18 2.72 -5.99 5.76
C ILE A 18 4.05 -5.35 5.42
N VAL A 19 4.35 -5.27 4.13
CA VAL A 19 5.58 -4.63 3.65
C VAL A 19 5.18 -3.39 2.88
N ILE A 20 5.64 -2.23 3.33
CA ILE A 20 5.39 -0.98 2.63
C ILE A 20 6.75 -0.40 2.27
N GLU A 21 7.02 -0.30 0.98
CA GLU A 21 8.31 0.16 0.51
C GLU A 21 8.40 1.68 0.55
N ASP A 22 9.56 2.23 0.16
CA ASP A 22 9.78 3.66 0.29
C ASP A 22 8.87 4.47 -0.63
N ASP A 23 8.60 5.68 -0.22
CA ASP A 23 7.89 6.68 -1.01
C ASP A 23 6.45 6.31 -1.33
N VAL A 24 5.84 5.44 -0.55
CA VAL A 24 4.44 5.11 -0.70
C VAL A 24 3.58 6.22 -0.08
N TRP A 25 2.54 6.60 -0.79
CA TRP A 25 1.57 7.58 -0.29
C TRP A 25 0.27 6.86 0.05
N ILE A 26 -0.18 7.05 1.28
CA ILE A 26 -1.38 6.36 1.76
C ILE A 26 -2.42 7.39 2.11
N GLY A 27 -3.56 7.28 1.47
CA GLY A 27 -4.67 8.17 1.71
C GLY A 27 -5.36 7.91 3.03
N ARG A 28 -6.19 8.86 3.44
CA ARG A 28 -6.89 8.78 4.71
C ARG A 28 -7.76 7.53 4.78
N ARG A 29 -7.75 6.89 5.94
CA ARG A 29 -8.60 5.72 6.23
C ARG A 29 -8.36 4.52 5.32
N ALA A 30 -7.23 4.47 4.67
CA ALA A 30 -6.88 3.28 3.91
C ALA A 30 -6.58 2.13 4.88
N ILE A 31 -6.96 0.93 4.47
CA ILE A 31 -6.71 -0.28 5.23
C ILE A 31 -5.85 -1.20 4.39
N ILE A 32 -4.75 -1.66 4.96
CA ILE A 32 -3.86 -2.58 4.27
C ILE A 32 -3.88 -3.90 5.03
N MET A 33 -4.30 -4.94 4.34
CA MET A 33 -4.48 -6.24 4.97
C MET A 33 -3.15 -6.95 5.16
N GLY A 34 -3.13 -7.87 6.11
CA GLY A 34 -1.93 -8.64 6.39
C GLY A 34 -1.44 -9.41 5.17
N GLY A 35 -0.12 -9.48 5.01
CA GLY A 35 0.51 -10.19 3.91
C GLY A 35 0.65 -9.38 2.64
N VAL A 36 0.12 -8.16 2.60
CA VAL A 36 0.19 -7.32 1.41
C VAL A 36 1.54 -6.62 1.32
N ARG A 37 2.06 -6.55 0.11
CA ARG A 37 3.26 -5.77 -0.20
C ARG A 37 2.87 -4.59 -1.06
N VAL A 38 3.20 -3.39 -0.60
CA VAL A 38 2.96 -2.17 -1.35
C VAL A 38 4.28 -1.67 -1.91
N GLY A 39 4.39 -1.67 -3.22
CA GLY A 39 5.65 -1.38 -3.90
C GLY A 39 6.03 0.09 -3.84
N LYS A 40 7.31 0.34 -4.05
CA LYS A 40 7.90 1.67 -3.98
C LYS A 40 7.12 2.68 -4.82
N GLY A 41 6.87 3.84 -4.26
CA GLY A 41 6.23 4.92 -5.00
C GLY A 41 4.76 4.72 -5.30
N ALA A 42 4.15 3.65 -4.78
CA ALA A 42 2.72 3.42 -5.00
C ALA A 42 1.88 4.46 -4.27
N VAL A 43 0.67 4.64 -4.73
CA VAL A 43 -0.30 5.53 -4.12
C VAL A 43 -1.54 4.74 -3.77
N ILE A 44 -1.91 4.78 -2.51
CA ILE A 44 -3.12 4.13 -2.01
C ILE A 44 -4.18 5.21 -1.78
N GLY A 45 -5.28 5.10 -2.47
CA GLY A 45 -6.34 6.10 -2.38
C GLY A 45 -7.02 6.12 -1.01
N ALA A 46 -7.65 7.25 -0.70
CA ALA A 46 -8.37 7.39 0.56
C ALA A 46 -9.48 6.34 0.64
N GLY A 47 -9.61 5.72 1.80
CA GLY A 47 -10.63 4.71 2.03
C GLY A 47 -10.42 3.38 1.34
N ALA A 48 -9.31 3.21 0.66
CA ALA A 48 -9.03 1.96 -0.05
C ALA A 48 -8.82 0.80 0.94
N VAL A 49 -9.29 -0.37 0.55
CA VAL A 49 -9.05 -1.60 1.33
C VAL A 49 -8.16 -2.49 0.47
N VAL A 50 -6.88 -2.52 0.79
CA VAL A 50 -5.88 -3.19 -0.02
C VAL A 50 -5.75 -4.63 0.43
N THR A 51 -6.18 -5.55 -0.43
CA THR A 51 -6.19 -6.98 -0.13
C THR A 51 -5.16 -7.77 -0.92
N LYS A 52 -4.53 -7.17 -1.90
CA LYS A 52 -3.53 -7.79 -2.76
C LYS A 52 -2.34 -6.87 -2.92
N ASP A 53 -1.22 -7.43 -3.31
CA ASP A 53 -0.01 -6.65 -3.51
C ASP A 53 -0.25 -5.53 -4.52
N VAL A 54 0.39 -4.41 -4.26
CA VAL A 54 0.34 -3.25 -5.15
C VAL A 54 1.72 -3.09 -5.79
N PRO A 55 1.81 -3.18 -7.11
CA PRO A 55 3.10 -3.01 -7.79
C PRO A 55 3.67 -1.61 -7.58
N PRO A 56 4.98 -1.45 -7.74
CA PRO A 56 5.60 -0.13 -7.62
C PRO A 56 4.97 0.88 -8.56
N TYR A 57 4.85 2.11 -8.10
CA TYR A 57 4.39 3.26 -8.87
C TYR A 57 2.98 3.09 -9.43
N CYS A 58 2.18 2.26 -8.80
CA CYS A 58 0.78 2.09 -9.20
C CYS A 58 -0.14 2.79 -8.21
N VAL A 59 -1.28 3.22 -8.71
CA VAL A 59 -2.33 3.81 -7.88
C VAL A 59 -3.37 2.72 -7.64
N ALA A 60 -3.64 2.42 -6.39
CA ALA A 60 -4.68 1.48 -6.00
C ALA A 60 -5.75 2.21 -5.22
N ALA A 61 -7.01 1.93 -5.52
CA ALA A 61 -8.12 2.60 -4.87
C ALA A 61 -9.35 1.71 -4.86
N GLY A 62 -10.23 1.99 -3.93
CA GLY A 62 -11.51 1.29 -3.82
C GLY A 62 -11.52 0.22 -2.75
N ASN A 63 -12.65 -0.45 -2.64
CA ASN A 63 -12.86 -1.52 -1.65
C ASN A 63 -13.62 -2.67 -2.33
N PRO A 64 -12.96 -3.81 -2.62
CA PRO A 64 -11.51 -3.99 -2.50
C PRO A 64 -10.75 -3.10 -3.48
N ALA A 65 -9.52 -2.73 -3.12
CA ALA A 65 -8.73 -1.87 -3.96
C ALA A 65 -8.33 -2.59 -5.26
N VAL A 66 -8.37 -1.85 -6.34
CA VAL A 66 -7.89 -2.31 -7.63
C VAL A 66 -6.90 -1.31 -8.19
N ILE A 67 -6.05 -1.77 -9.09
CA ILE A 67 -5.06 -0.89 -9.71
C ILE A 67 -5.76 0.01 -10.71
N LYS A 68 -5.66 1.30 -10.52
CA LYS A 68 -6.31 2.30 -11.36
C LYS A 68 -5.38 2.88 -12.40
N LYS A 69 -4.09 2.95 -12.09
CA LYS A 69 -3.15 3.64 -12.94
C LYS A 69 -1.74 3.21 -12.62
N ASN A 70 -0.89 3.20 -13.62
CA ASN A 70 0.53 3.03 -13.44
C ASN A 70 1.19 4.39 -13.69
N LEU A 71 1.87 4.93 -12.69
CA LEU A 71 2.42 6.27 -12.76
C LEU A 71 3.60 6.39 -13.74
N LEU A 72 4.17 5.27 -14.15
CA LEU A 72 5.29 5.25 -15.10
C LEU A 72 4.82 5.14 -16.54
N GLU A 73 3.54 4.98 -16.76
CA GLU A 73 2.97 4.86 -18.10
C GLU A 73 2.19 6.10 -18.46
N ASP A 74 2.19 6.43 -19.71
CA ASP A 74 1.42 7.57 -20.21
C ASP A 74 -0.03 7.21 -20.51
#